data_7e225fe292fca9c41af2cbac42bbe1dd
#
_entry.id   7e225fe292fca9c41af2cbac42bbe1dd
#
_cell.length_a   1.000
_cell.length_b   1.000
_cell.length_c   1.000
_cell.angle_alpha   90.00
_cell.angle_beta   90.00
_cell.angle_gamma   90.00
#
_symmetry.space_group_name_H-M   'P 1'
#
loop_
_entity.id
_entity.type
_entity.pdbx_description
1 polymer ?
#
loop_
_entity_poly.entity_id
_entity_poly.type
_entity_poly.pdbx_seq_one_letter_code
_entity_poly.pdbx_strand_id
1 'polypeptide(L)'
;MRVANMVPDAQYAMQQSQQALSTAVQQVSTGLRVNQPSDDPAASANMVVSLAASAKVDQYTANVSSLLSQMQTADAAVSAVVTSLNTAITLGTSGANGINSTANKQAIATQVAGLLSNIIQSANTSYQGVYLFAGSASTTPPFVPASTTYTSAQGTAGSPLATGTPLTVGSITTISDATTGKSLVFKATVGDTIATLQSAIASAVSAGTLSAGVTATVNSSGELAIGTNSNTAGIVVSSSDTALGSMTATPGTEVANAYAYVGNSSVNSVQVGDSMSVATNTPGDQMFTAGANVIGSLSRLVSALQSGTSSQIGAATSYVSLASTYVSGQRASLDNSISQLNSQDSFLSTEKLTLTTQQTSLVGINLAVAATNLSQAELTNSAVLAAAAKVLPQTLLDYLK
;
A
#
# COMPACT_ATOMS: atom_id res chain seq x y z
N MET A 1 -72.05 -12.81 -41.75
CA MET A 1 -70.83 -11.98 -41.55
C MET A 1 -70.18 -12.02 -40.14
N ARG A 2 -70.49 -12.98 -39.27
CA ARG A 2 -69.92 -13.08 -37.93
C ARG A 2 -68.91 -14.21 -37.72
N VAL A 3 -68.86 -15.18 -38.61
CA VAL A 3 -67.98 -16.39 -38.47
C VAL A 3 -66.56 -16.13 -38.92
N ALA A 4 -66.37 -15.25 -39.90
CA ALA A 4 -65.04 -14.97 -40.47
C ALA A 4 -64.04 -14.31 -39.48
N ASN A 5 -64.50 -13.66 -38.41
CA ASN A 5 -63.65 -13.03 -37.40
C ASN A 5 -63.37 -13.93 -36.17
N MET A 6 -64.09 -15.05 -36.01
CA MET A 6 -63.91 -15.92 -34.82
C MET A 6 -62.64 -16.74 -34.81
N VAL A 7 -62.11 -17.11 -35.99
CA VAL A 7 -60.88 -17.88 -36.05
C VAL A 7 -59.61 -17.03 -35.74
N PRO A 8 -59.45 -15.81 -36.33
CA PRO A 8 -58.39 -14.91 -35.93
C PRO A 8 -58.44 -14.51 -34.44
N ASP A 9 -59.63 -14.25 -33.91
CA ASP A 9 -59.83 -13.91 -32.49
C ASP A 9 -59.47 -15.07 -31.57
N ALA A 10 -59.79 -16.32 -31.92
CA ALA A 10 -59.43 -17.51 -31.18
C ALA A 10 -57.90 -17.77 -31.23
N GLN A 11 -57.24 -17.56 -32.40
CA GLN A 11 -55.81 -17.66 -32.54
C GLN A 11 -55.08 -16.59 -31.73
N TYR A 12 -55.52 -15.34 -31.72
CA TYR A 12 -55.00 -14.26 -30.93
C TYR A 12 -55.11 -14.56 -29.42
N ALA A 13 -56.29 -15.00 -28.95
CA ALA A 13 -56.53 -15.38 -27.57
C ALA A 13 -55.59 -16.54 -27.12
N MET A 14 -55.39 -17.53 -28.02
CA MET A 14 -54.45 -18.64 -27.76
C MET A 14 -53.00 -18.15 -27.60
N GLN A 15 -52.51 -17.31 -28.54
CA GLN A 15 -51.18 -16.74 -28.48
C GLN A 15 -50.97 -15.90 -27.19
N GLN A 16 -51.94 -15.07 -26.83
CA GLN A 16 -51.91 -14.25 -25.60
C GLN A 16 -51.86 -15.14 -24.34
N SER A 17 -52.66 -16.20 -24.30
CA SER A 17 -52.69 -17.15 -23.18
C SER A 17 -51.41 -17.94 -23.05
N GLN A 18 -50.79 -18.38 -24.14
CA GLN A 18 -49.46 -19.03 -24.16
C GLN A 18 -48.37 -18.09 -23.72
N GLN A 19 -48.42 -16.82 -24.13
CA GLN A 19 -47.45 -15.81 -23.73
C GLN A 19 -47.57 -15.53 -22.22
N ALA A 20 -48.80 -15.38 -21.68
CA ALA A 20 -48.99 -15.20 -20.25
C ALA A 20 -48.53 -16.40 -19.41
N LEU A 21 -48.78 -17.63 -19.89
CA LEU A 21 -48.28 -18.83 -19.25
C LEU A 21 -46.74 -18.89 -19.26
N SER A 22 -46.12 -18.63 -20.40
CA SER A 22 -44.65 -18.58 -20.53
C SER A 22 -44.02 -17.56 -19.59
N THR A 23 -44.59 -16.35 -19.53
CA THR A 23 -44.12 -15.30 -18.58
C THR A 23 -44.27 -15.73 -17.13
N ALA A 24 -45.41 -16.33 -16.74
CA ALA A 24 -45.65 -16.81 -15.36
C ALA A 24 -44.68 -17.95 -15.00
N VAL A 25 -44.41 -18.89 -15.87
CA VAL A 25 -43.41 -19.97 -15.68
C VAL A 25 -42.02 -19.37 -15.51
N GLN A 26 -41.66 -18.41 -16.36
CA GLN A 26 -40.35 -17.75 -16.29
C GLN A 26 -40.19 -16.99 -14.97
N GLN A 27 -41.20 -16.25 -14.53
CA GLN A 27 -41.18 -15.51 -13.26
C GLN A 27 -41.06 -16.43 -12.04
N VAL A 28 -41.76 -17.57 -12.03
CA VAL A 28 -41.64 -18.57 -10.94
C VAL A 28 -40.27 -19.24 -10.97
N SER A 29 -39.76 -19.57 -12.17
CA SER A 29 -38.45 -20.23 -12.33
C SER A 29 -37.27 -19.35 -11.94
N THR A 30 -37.31 -18.05 -12.27
CA THR A 30 -36.23 -17.11 -12.00
C THR A 30 -36.37 -16.42 -10.62
N GLY A 31 -37.55 -16.37 -10.04
CA GLY A 31 -37.87 -15.58 -8.88
C GLY A 31 -37.88 -14.06 -9.16
N LEU A 32 -37.87 -13.66 -10.44
CA LEU A 32 -37.85 -12.27 -10.87
C LEU A 32 -39.15 -11.87 -11.54
N ARG A 33 -39.67 -10.69 -11.21
CA ARG A 33 -40.82 -10.06 -11.88
C ARG A 33 -40.42 -9.48 -13.26
N VAL A 34 -39.19 -8.95 -13.33
CA VAL A 34 -38.62 -8.33 -14.53
C VAL A 34 -37.50 -9.21 -15.02
N ASN A 35 -37.72 -9.92 -16.10
CA ASN A 35 -36.73 -10.81 -16.73
C ASN A 35 -36.11 -10.20 -17.98
N GLN A 36 -36.82 -9.27 -18.63
CA GLN A 36 -36.37 -8.56 -19.81
C GLN A 36 -36.62 -7.05 -19.66
N PRO A 37 -35.79 -6.19 -20.29
CA PRO A 37 -35.98 -4.75 -20.23
C PRO A 37 -37.37 -4.27 -20.74
N SER A 38 -38.01 -5.09 -21.60
CA SER A 38 -39.36 -4.82 -22.11
C SER A 38 -40.46 -5.03 -21.09
N ASP A 39 -40.22 -5.82 -20.02
CA ASP A 39 -41.23 -6.12 -19.01
C ASP A 39 -41.51 -4.87 -18.12
N ASP A 40 -40.44 -4.16 -17.76
CA ASP A 40 -40.49 -2.91 -17.00
C ASP A 40 -39.25 -2.07 -17.30
N PRO A 41 -39.29 -1.16 -18.32
CA PRO A 41 -38.15 -0.35 -18.71
C PRO A 41 -37.62 0.55 -17.58
N ALA A 42 -38.52 1.04 -16.70
CA ALA A 42 -38.13 1.91 -15.59
C ALA A 42 -37.39 1.13 -14.50
N ALA A 43 -37.90 -0.04 -14.10
CA ALA A 43 -37.23 -0.92 -13.16
C ALA A 43 -35.88 -1.42 -13.73
N SER A 44 -35.83 -1.75 -15.01
CA SER A 44 -34.60 -2.20 -15.68
C SER A 44 -33.53 -1.11 -15.72
N ALA A 45 -33.90 0.15 -16.00
CA ALA A 45 -32.98 1.27 -15.97
C ALA A 45 -32.43 1.51 -14.55
N ASN A 46 -33.28 1.49 -13.53
CA ASN A 46 -32.86 1.63 -12.13
C ASN A 46 -32.00 0.45 -11.66
N MET A 47 -32.26 -0.76 -12.17
CA MET A 47 -31.45 -1.95 -11.89
C MET A 47 -30.02 -1.80 -12.41
N VAL A 48 -29.86 -1.29 -13.64
CA VAL A 48 -28.53 -1.03 -14.22
C VAL A 48 -27.75 -0.02 -13.38
N VAL A 49 -28.39 1.07 -12.94
CA VAL A 49 -27.76 2.06 -12.04
C VAL A 49 -27.37 1.43 -10.72
N SER A 50 -28.26 0.63 -10.13
CA SER A 50 -27.99 -0.06 -8.84
C SER A 50 -26.88 -1.11 -8.98
N LEU A 51 -26.81 -1.84 -10.10
CA LEU A 51 -25.73 -2.78 -10.39
C LEU A 51 -24.37 -2.06 -10.53
N ALA A 52 -24.35 -0.92 -11.24
CA ALA A 52 -23.15 -0.12 -11.37
C ALA A 52 -22.66 0.42 -10.00
N ALA A 53 -23.59 0.86 -9.14
CA ALA A 53 -23.27 1.28 -7.78
C ALA A 53 -22.75 0.10 -6.95
N SER A 54 -23.37 -1.09 -7.05
CA SER A 54 -22.91 -2.30 -6.37
C SER A 54 -21.50 -2.72 -6.79
N ALA A 55 -21.19 -2.69 -8.09
CA ALA A 55 -19.86 -3.00 -8.60
C ALA A 55 -18.79 -2.02 -8.06
N LYS A 56 -19.14 -0.75 -7.88
CA LYS A 56 -18.28 0.28 -7.30
C LYS A 56 -18.04 0.04 -5.81
N VAL A 57 -19.08 -0.33 -5.06
CA VAL A 57 -18.97 -0.73 -3.65
C VAL A 57 -18.10 -1.98 -3.50
N ASP A 58 -18.22 -2.97 -4.40
CA ASP A 58 -17.38 -4.16 -4.40
C ASP A 58 -15.90 -3.82 -4.62
N GLN A 59 -15.61 -2.89 -5.53
CA GLN A 59 -14.25 -2.41 -5.76
C GLN A 59 -13.68 -1.70 -4.52
N TYR A 60 -14.48 -0.84 -3.87
CA TYR A 60 -14.04 -0.18 -2.64
C TYR A 60 -13.82 -1.16 -1.50
N THR A 61 -14.70 -2.16 -1.35
CA THR A 61 -14.54 -3.21 -0.33
C THR A 61 -13.25 -4.01 -0.57
N ALA A 62 -12.94 -4.36 -1.81
CA ALA A 62 -11.68 -5.03 -2.15
C ALA A 62 -10.45 -4.16 -1.82
N ASN A 63 -10.50 -2.86 -2.14
CA ASN A 63 -9.46 -1.90 -1.81
C ASN A 63 -9.25 -1.80 -0.28
N VAL A 64 -10.35 -1.66 0.49
CA VAL A 64 -10.32 -1.58 1.96
C VAL A 64 -9.72 -2.85 2.56
N SER A 65 -10.16 -4.04 2.13
CA SER A 65 -9.66 -5.32 2.65
C SER A 65 -8.16 -5.50 2.38
N SER A 66 -7.71 -5.15 1.18
CA SER A 66 -6.28 -5.20 0.83
C SER A 66 -5.46 -4.25 1.69
N LEU A 67 -5.94 -3.01 1.84
CA LEU A 67 -5.25 -1.97 2.61
C LEU A 67 -5.24 -2.28 4.10
N LEU A 68 -6.32 -2.84 4.67
CA LEU A 68 -6.36 -3.31 6.06
C LEU A 68 -5.30 -4.36 6.33
N SER A 69 -5.18 -5.37 5.46
CA SER A 69 -4.17 -6.42 5.60
C SER A 69 -2.74 -5.88 5.55
N GLN A 70 -2.49 -4.91 4.66
CA GLN A 70 -1.21 -4.22 4.54
C GLN A 70 -0.90 -3.40 5.80
N MET A 71 -1.85 -2.59 6.27
CA MET A 71 -1.67 -1.74 7.46
C MET A 71 -1.53 -2.55 8.75
N GLN A 72 -2.26 -3.64 8.91
CA GLN A 72 -2.11 -4.56 10.04
C GLN A 72 -0.71 -5.20 10.07
N THR A 73 -0.17 -5.55 8.90
CA THR A 73 1.21 -6.05 8.79
C THR A 73 2.22 -4.95 9.17
N ALA A 74 1.98 -3.71 8.76
CA ALA A 74 2.81 -2.57 9.15
C ALA A 74 2.71 -2.30 10.65
N ASP A 75 1.51 -2.33 11.26
CA ASP A 75 1.33 -2.16 12.69
C ASP A 75 2.06 -3.24 13.50
N ALA A 76 1.97 -4.49 13.08
CA ALA A 76 2.70 -5.59 13.72
C ALA A 76 4.22 -5.34 13.69
N ALA A 77 4.77 -4.88 12.56
CA ALA A 77 6.18 -4.53 12.43
C ALA A 77 6.56 -3.37 13.35
N VAL A 78 5.78 -2.29 13.39
CA VAL A 78 6.02 -1.13 14.25
C VAL A 78 5.89 -1.51 15.74
N SER A 79 4.94 -2.37 16.09
CA SER A 79 4.78 -2.93 17.45
C SER A 79 6.02 -3.67 17.91
N ALA A 80 6.63 -4.49 17.03
CA ALA A 80 7.88 -5.19 17.32
C ALA A 80 9.06 -4.20 17.53
N VAL A 81 9.08 -3.12 16.75
CA VAL A 81 10.07 -2.03 16.94
C VAL A 81 9.91 -1.38 18.31
N VAL A 82 8.69 -0.98 18.71
CA VAL A 82 8.44 -0.38 20.03
C VAL A 82 8.85 -1.32 21.17
N THR A 83 8.54 -2.61 21.05
CA THR A 83 8.93 -3.63 22.03
C THR A 83 10.46 -3.73 22.15
N SER A 84 11.16 -3.75 21.01
CA SER A 84 12.62 -3.80 20.96
C SER A 84 13.25 -2.54 21.55
N LEU A 85 12.68 -1.36 21.30
CA LEU A 85 13.14 -0.09 21.88
C LEU A 85 12.96 -0.07 23.41
N ASN A 86 11.83 -0.53 23.92
CA ASN A 86 11.59 -0.61 25.37
C ASN A 86 12.56 -1.58 26.05
N THR A 87 12.88 -2.70 25.42
CA THR A 87 13.92 -3.62 25.89
C THR A 87 15.29 -2.96 25.87
N ALA A 88 15.64 -2.20 24.82
CA ALA A 88 16.89 -1.47 24.73
C ALA A 88 17.02 -0.38 25.82
N ILE A 89 15.93 0.31 26.17
CA ILE A 89 15.88 1.26 27.28
C ILE A 89 16.20 0.58 28.61
N THR A 90 15.60 -0.58 28.85
CA THR A 90 15.85 -1.38 30.07
C THR A 90 17.32 -1.81 30.17
N LEU A 91 17.88 -2.31 29.05
CA LEU A 91 19.28 -2.70 28.94
C LEU A 91 20.22 -1.49 29.09
N GLY A 92 19.91 -0.36 28.48
CA GLY A 92 20.67 0.88 28.59
C GLY A 92 20.69 1.42 30.04
N THR A 93 19.55 1.41 30.73
CA THR A 93 19.44 1.80 32.14
C THR A 93 20.25 0.86 33.01
N SER A 94 20.19 -0.45 32.76
CA SER A 94 21.05 -1.42 33.45
C SER A 94 22.52 -1.15 33.17
N GLY A 95 22.93 -0.89 31.94
CA GLY A 95 24.30 -0.60 31.53
C GLY A 95 24.87 0.71 32.12
N ALA A 96 24.01 1.70 32.36
CA ALA A 96 24.38 2.97 33.00
C ALA A 96 24.72 2.84 34.48
N ASN A 97 24.40 1.71 35.12
CA ASN A 97 24.73 1.48 36.50
C ASN A 97 26.27 1.42 36.69
N GLY A 98 26.81 2.30 37.57
CA GLY A 98 28.24 2.48 37.77
C GLY A 98 29.00 1.27 38.32
N ILE A 99 28.30 0.25 38.83
CA ILE A 99 28.89 -1.00 39.32
C ILE A 99 29.16 -2.04 38.24
N ASN A 100 28.68 -1.82 37.00
CA ASN A 100 28.89 -2.76 35.90
C ASN A 100 30.36 -2.76 35.44
N SER A 101 30.92 -3.98 35.31
CA SER A 101 32.23 -4.17 34.69
C SER A 101 32.18 -3.86 33.19
N THR A 102 33.35 -3.58 32.61
CA THR A 102 33.46 -3.40 31.16
C THR A 102 32.91 -4.60 30.36
N ALA A 103 33.20 -5.82 30.85
CA ALA A 103 32.69 -7.05 30.20
C ALA A 103 31.15 -7.14 30.23
N ASN A 104 30.52 -6.75 31.34
CA ASN A 104 29.05 -6.69 31.44
C ASN A 104 28.46 -5.66 30.49
N LYS A 105 29.04 -4.47 30.39
CA LYS A 105 28.62 -3.43 29.44
C LYS A 105 28.74 -3.88 27.99
N GLN A 106 29.83 -4.60 27.64
CA GLN A 106 30.01 -5.16 26.31
C GLN A 106 28.98 -6.25 26.01
N ALA A 107 28.64 -7.11 26.99
CA ALA A 107 27.57 -8.09 26.82
C ALA A 107 26.21 -7.43 26.56
N ILE A 108 25.89 -6.35 27.29
CA ILE A 108 24.69 -5.55 27.06
C ILE A 108 24.74 -4.88 25.68
N ALA A 109 25.88 -4.35 25.25
CA ALA A 109 26.06 -3.77 23.93
C ALA A 109 25.73 -4.79 22.80
N THR A 110 26.18 -6.03 22.97
CA THR A 110 25.87 -7.12 22.02
C THR A 110 24.37 -7.41 21.97
N GLN A 111 23.67 -7.40 23.11
CA GLN A 111 22.23 -7.58 23.16
C GLN A 111 21.50 -6.42 22.46
N VAL A 112 21.90 -5.17 22.70
CA VAL A 112 21.33 -3.99 22.05
C VAL A 112 21.60 -4.01 20.53
N ALA A 113 22.77 -4.46 20.10
CA ALA A 113 23.08 -4.65 18.67
C ALA A 113 22.17 -5.71 18.03
N GLY A 114 21.83 -6.79 18.75
CA GLY A 114 20.83 -7.77 18.31
C GLY A 114 19.44 -7.15 18.17
N LEU A 115 19.02 -6.29 19.10
CA LEU A 115 17.75 -5.56 19.00
C LEU A 115 17.74 -4.60 17.81
N LEU A 116 18.85 -3.92 17.52
CA LEU A 116 18.97 -3.09 16.32
C LEU A 116 18.76 -3.91 15.04
N SER A 117 19.35 -5.10 14.97
CA SER A 117 19.14 -6.00 13.82
C SER A 117 17.66 -6.42 13.66
N ASN A 118 16.97 -6.71 14.77
CA ASN A 118 15.54 -7.02 14.77
C ASN A 118 14.69 -5.83 14.30
N ILE A 119 15.05 -4.62 14.75
CA ILE A 119 14.37 -3.38 14.32
C ILE A 119 14.56 -3.14 12.82
N ILE A 120 15.76 -3.34 12.29
CA ILE A 120 16.03 -3.23 10.85
C ILE A 120 15.21 -4.26 10.06
N GLN A 121 15.12 -5.49 10.55
CA GLN A 121 14.30 -6.52 9.92
C GLN A 121 12.81 -6.10 9.90
N SER A 122 12.29 -5.58 11.01
CA SER A 122 10.92 -5.05 11.10
C SER A 122 10.71 -3.83 10.19
N ALA A 123 11.67 -2.91 10.14
CA ALA A 123 11.62 -1.74 9.26
C ALA A 123 11.75 -2.10 7.76
N ASN A 124 12.29 -3.27 7.45
CA ASN A 124 12.35 -3.84 6.09
C ASN A 124 11.25 -4.88 5.83
N THR A 125 10.15 -4.83 6.59
CA THR A 125 9.02 -5.73 6.37
C THR A 125 8.37 -5.46 5.00
N SER A 126 8.06 -6.54 4.29
CA SER A 126 7.34 -6.50 3.02
C SER A 126 6.00 -7.22 3.13
N TYR A 127 5.04 -6.78 2.36
CA TYR A 127 3.75 -7.42 2.16
C TYR A 127 3.55 -7.69 0.67
N GLN A 128 3.32 -8.94 0.29
CA GLN A 128 3.21 -9.38 -1.12
C GLN A 128 4.38 -8.92 -2.02
N GLY A 129 5.60 -8.90 -1.48
CA GLY A 129 6.80 -8.47 -2.21
C GLY A 129 7.03 -6.96 -2.30
N VAL A 130 6.18 -6.16 -1.65
CA VAL A 130 6.26 -4.70 -1.58
C VAL A 130 6.76 -4.28 -0.20
N TYR A 131 7.84 -3.52 -0.10
CA TYR A 131 8.33 -2.99 1.17
C TYR A 131 7.42 -1.88 1.69
N LEU A 132 6.91 -2.06 2.92
CA LEU A 132 5.86 -1.20 3.50
C LEU A 132 6.34 0.22 3.82
N PHE A 133 7.62 0.37 4.15
CA PHE A 133 8.20 1.63 4.62
C PHE A 133 9.13 2.30 3.59
N ALA A 134 9.19 1.79 2.36
CA ALA A 134 10.08 2.32 1.32
C ALA A 134 9.52 3.54 0.55
N GLY A 135 8.33 4.03 0.91
CA GLY A 135 7.63 5.04 0.13
C GLY A 135 7.16 4.48 -1.22
N SER A 136 7.43 5.15 -2.31
CA SER A 136 7.13 4.64 -3.67
C SER A 136 8.24 3.73 -4.23
N ALA A 137 9.41 3.62 -3.58
CA ALA A 137 10.52 2.73 -3.97
C ALA A 137 10.31 1.30 -3.43
N SER A 138 9.13 0.74 -3.62
CA SER A 138 8.60 -0.45 -2.95
C SER A 138 9.32 -1.77 -3.27
N THR A 139 10.20 -1.81 -4.25
CA THR A 139 10.93 -3.02 -4.68
C THR A 139 12.30 -3.19 -4.00
N THR A 140 12.78 -2.19 -3.26
CA THR A 140 14.08 -2.22 -2.59
C THR A 140 13.92 -2.07 -1.08
N PRO A 141 14.76 -2.76 -0.27
CA PRO A 141 14.71 -2.60 1.18
C PRO A 141 14.93 -1.13 1.57
N PRO A 142 14.07 -0.54 2.39
CA PRO A 142 14.20 0.87 2.76
C PRO A 142 15.41 1.17 3.66
N PHE A 143 15.86 0.21 4.46
CA PHE A 143 17.02 0.37 5.32
C PHE A 143 18.13 -0.59 4.92
N VAL A 144 19.27 -0.05 4.51
CA VAL A 144 20.44 -0.82 4.08
C VAL A 144 21.66 -0.48 4.94
N PRO A 145 22.62 -1.40 5.06
CA PRO A 145 23.87 -1.13 5.78
C PRO A 145 24.56 0.12 5.20
N ALA A 146 24.96 1.04 6.07
CA ALA A 146 25.71 2.22 5.71
C ALA A 146 27.21 1.92 5.77
N SER A 147 27.97 2.50 4.87
CA SER A 147 29.42 2.36 4.79
C SER A 147 30.10 3.70 5.03
N THR A 148 31.37 3.68 5.46
CA THR A 148 32.12 4.90 5.75
C THR A 148 32.69 5.57 4.50
N THR A 149 32.91 4.80 3.43
CA THR A 149 33.44 5.34 2.17
C THR A 149 32.84 4.62 0.97
N TYR A 150 32.48 5.38 -0.05
CA TYR A 150 32.11 4.90 -1.37
C TYR A 150 33.09 5.45 -2.39
N THR A 151 33.64 4.57 -3.22
CA THR A 151 34.50 4.96 -4.32
C THR A 151 33.81 4.64 -5.64
N SER A 152 33.86 5.60 -6.59
CA SER A 152 33.45 5.34 -7.97
C SER A 152 34.40 4.34 -8.63
N ALA A 153 33.92 3.63 -9.65
CA ALA A 153 34.84 3.05 -10.61
C ALA A 153 35.65 4.17 -11.28
N GLN A 154 36.88 3.85 -11.76
CA GLN A 154 37.56 4.77 -12.66
C GLN A 154 36.65 5.05 -13.86
N GLY A 155 36.63 6.26 -14.35
CA GLY A 155 35.76 6.72 -15.44
C GLY A 155 35.76 5.78 -16.64
N THR A 156 34.76 5.88 -17.49
CA THR A 156 34.57 5.01 -18.65
C THR A 156 35.91 4.77 -19.42
N ALA A 157 36.32 3.53 -19.56
CA ALA A 157 37.56 3.09 -20.19
C ALA A 157 38.85 3.30 -19.36
N GLY A 158 38.80 3.33 -18.02
CA GLY A 158 40.00 3.34 -17.16
C GLY A 158 40.76 4.67 -17.15
N SER A 159 40.10 5.76 -17.57
CA SER A 159 40.66 7.11 -17.45
C SER A 159 40.43 7.66 -16.04
N PRO A 160 41.45 8.25 -15.37
CA PRO A 160 41.30 8.88 -14.09
C PRO A 160 40.24 10.02 -14.15
N LEU A 161 39.35 10.09 -13.16
CA LEU A 161 38.46 11.19 -13.00
C LEU A 161 39.22 12.44 -12.53
N ALA A 162 38.75 13.60 -12.95
CA ALA A 162 39.22 14.90 -12.47
C ALA A 162 38.01 15.71 -11.97
N THR A 163 38.26 16.75 -11.18
CA THR A 163 37.17 17.60 -10.66
C THR A 163 36.34 18.26 -11.78
N GLY A 164 36.97 18.48 -12.95
CA GLY A 164 36.32 19.00 -14.16
C GLY A 164 35.61 17.95 -15.02
N THR A 165 35.61 16.65 -14.65
CA THR A 165 34.90 15.61 -15.42
C THR A 165 33.41 15.90 -15.45
N PRO A 166 32.77 16.03 -16.66
CA PRO A 166 31.35 16.27 -16.79
C PRO A 166 30.54 15.11 -16.28
N LEU A 167 29.44 15.40 -15.59
CA LEU A 167 28.44 14.42 -15.17
C LEU A 167 27.41 14.18 -16.29
N THR A 168 26.82 13.00 -16.31
CA THR A 168 25.80 12.63 -17.28
C THR A 168 24.53 13.42 -16.99
N VAL A 169 24.05 14.20 -17.94
CA VAL A 169 22.83 15.01 -17.78
C VAL A 169 21.62 14.13 -17.45
N GLY A 170 20.89 14.52 -16.40
CA GLY A 170 19.73 13.78 -15.91
C GLY A 170 20.06 12.63 -14.96
N SER A 171 21.34 12.28 -14.77
CA SER A 171 21.74 11.31 -13.75
C SER A 171 21.44 11.81 -12.33
N ILE A 172 21.19 10.86 -11.41
CA ILE A 172 20.90 11.16 -10.02
C ILE A 172 21.93 10.48 -9.14
N THR A 173 22.55 11.28 -8.26
CA THR A 173 23.40 10.78 -7.17
C THR A 173 22.70 11.08 -5.84
N THR A 174 22.45 10.01 -5.07
CA THR A 174 21.80 10.11 -3.76
C THR A 174 22.80 9.71 -2.68
N ILE A 175 22.91 10.53 -1.64
CA ILE A 175 23.73 10.26 -0.45
C ILE A 175 22.80 10.28 0.76
N SER A 176 22.59 9.12 1.37
CA SER A 176 21.78 8.98 2.59
C SER A 176 22.70 8.85 3.80
N ASP A 177 22.51 9.67 4.80
CA ASP A 177 23.36 9.76 5.98
C ASP A 177 22.67 9.11 7.18
N ALA A 178 23.26 8.05 7.72
CA ALA A 178 22.73 7.33 8.85
C ALA A 178 22.77 8.14 10.15
N THR A 179 23.62 9.16 10.25
CA THR A 179 23.73 10.02 11.45
C THR A 179 22.60 11.04 11.51
N THR A 180 22.32 11.72 10.39
CA THR A 180 21.29 12.76 10.33
C THR A 180 19.91 12.17 10.02
N GLY A 181 19.84 10.97 9.46
CA GLY A 181 18.62 10.36 8.96
C GLY A 181 18.06 11.04 7.70
N LYS A 182 18.87 11.87 7.03
CA LYS A 182 18.48 12.65 5.84
C LYS A 182 19.28 12.23 4.61
N SER A 183 18.82 12.65 3.44
CA SER A 183 19.47 12.36 2.16
C SER A 183 19.69 13.63 1.34
N LEU A 184 20.83 13.70 0.68
CA LEU A 184 21.08 14.63 -0.43
C LEU A 184 20.74 13.91 -1.74
N VAL A 185 19.91 14.52 -2.57
CA VAL A 185 19.62 14.07 -3.93
C VAL A 185 20.17 15.11 -4.89
N PHE A 186 21.21 14.76 -5.63
CA PHE A 186 21.81 15.62 -6.65
C PHE A 186 21.41 15.10 -8.03
N LYS A 187 20.75 15.94 -8.83
CA LYS A 187 20.39 15.65 -10.23
C LYS A 187 21.25 16.49 -11.15
N ALA A 188 22.09 15.82 -11.95
CA ALA A 188 23.01 16.49 -12.86
C ALA A 188 22.27 17.23 -14.00
N THR A 189 22.67 18.45 -14.26
CA THR A 189 22.21 19.30 -15.36
C THR A 189 23.33 19.58 -16.35
N VAL A 190 23.02 20.27 -17.45
CA VAL A 190 24.04 20.63 -18.46
C VAL A 190 25.10 21.54 -17.83
N GLY A 191 26.37 21.12 -17.92
CA GLY A 191 27.52 21.85 -17.37
C GLY A 191 27.93 21.41 -15.96
N ASP A 192 27.19 20.52 -15.32
CA ASP A 192 27.59 19.95 -14.03
C ASP A 192 28.79 19.00 -14.18
N THR A 193 29.68 19.10 -13.21
CA THR A 193 30.93 18.34 -13.11
C THR A 193 31.07 17.69 -11.73
N ILE A 194 32.10 16.90 -11.52
CA ILE A 194 32.43 16.39 -10.18
C ILE A 194 32.62 17.54 -9.17
N ALA A 195 33.15 18.68 -9.57
CA ALA A 195 33.30 19.84 -8.69
C ALA A 195 31.94 20.41 -8.24
N THR A 196 30.93 20.42 -9.11
CA THR A 196 29.58 20.86 -8.72
C THR A 196 28.92 19.91 -7.73
N LEU A 197 29.10 18.57 -7.92
CA LEU A 197 28.65 17.55 -6.95
C LEU A 197 29.37 17.70 -5.61
N GLN A 198 30.70 17.94 -5.60
CA GLN A 198 31.46 18.19 -4.36
C GLN A 198 30.94 19.43 -3.63
N SER A 199 30.66 20.50 -4.37
CA SER A 199 30.08 21.75 -3.81
C SER A 199 28.68 21.54 -3.24
N ALA A 200 27.85 20.72 -3.90
CA ALA A 200 26.51 20.36 -3.40
C ALA A 200 26.62 19.53 -2.09
N ILE A 201 27.56 18.61 -2.01
CA ILE A 201 27.84 17.84 -0.77
C ILE A 201 28.27 18.78 0.36
N ALA A 202 29.24 19.69 0.10
CA ALA A 202 29.69 20.67 1.09
C ALA A 202 28.54 21.59 1.57
N SER A 203 27.69 22.01 0.67
CA SER A 203 26.47 22.81 1.01
C SER A 203 25.49 22.00 1.87
N ALA A 204 25.27 20.72 1.56
CA ALA A 204 24.41 19.85 2.31
C ALA A 204 24.94 19.56 3.75
N VAL A 205 26.26 19.46 3.89
CA VAL A 205 26.94 19.38 5.19
C VAL A 205 26.73 20.69 5.98
N SER A 206 26.94 21.84 5.35
CA SER A 206 26.73 23.15 6.01
C SER A 206 25.28 23.39 6.41
N ALA A 207 24.33 22.87 5.65
CA ALA A 207 22.89 22.94 5.94
C ALA A 207 22.41 21.89 6.97
N GLY A 208 23.27 20.98 7.44
CA GLY A 208 22.91 19.89 8.38
C GLY A 208 22.02 18.81 7.75
N THR A 209 22.00 18.70 6.43
CA THR A 209 21.40 17.59 5.71
C THR A 209 22.31 16.35 5.75
N LEU A 210 23.59 16.56 5.59
CA LEU A 210 24.63 15.56 5.81
C LEU A 210 25.42 15.92 7.07
N SER A 211 26.01 14.92 7.73
CA SER A 211 26.84 15.14 8.91
C SER A 211 28.15 15.84 8.55
N ALA A 212 28.71 16.56 9.53
CA ALA A 212 29.91 17.39 9.37
C ALA A 212 31.18 16.62 8.90
N GLY A 213 31.15 15.30 8.96
CA GLY A 213 32.26 14.45 8.53
C GLY A 213 32.18 13.98 7.07
N VAL A 214 31.08 14.25 6.37
CA VAL A 214 30.90 13.79 4.98
C VAL A 214 31.73 14.69 4.05
N THR A 215 32.60 14.05 3.27
CA THR A 215 33.48 14.72 2.29
C THR A 215 33.46 14.00 0.95
N ALA A 216 33.73 14.69 -0.11
CA ALA A 216 33.91 14.11 -1.44
C ALA A 216 35.23 14.59 -2.04
N THR A 217 36.12 13.66 -2.40
CA THR A 217 37.44 13.98 -2.96
C THR A 217 37.73 13.06 -4.14
N VAL A 218 38.49 13.54 -5.10
CA VAL A 218 39.09 12.65 -6.12
C VAL A 218 40.42 12.15 -5.55
N ASN A 219 40.58 10.84 -5.42
CA ASN A 219 41.76 10.23 -4.86
C ASN A 219 42.91 10.19 -5.90
N SER A 220 44.12 9.75 -5.45
CA SER A 220 45.30 9.65 -6.31
C SER A 220 45.14 8.63 -7.44
N SER A 221 44.20 7.70 -7.34
CA SER A 221 43.87 6.73 -8.38
C SER A 221 42.91 7.30 -9.44
N GLY A 222 42.44 8.56 -9.28
CA GLY A 222 41.44 9.16 -10.16
C GLY A 222 40.03 8.61 -9.96
N GLU A 223 39.65 8.25 -8.74
CA GLU A 223 38.34 7.79 -8.36
C GLU A 223 37.67 8.83 -7.46
N LEU A 224 36.36 9.07 -7.62
CA LEU A 224 35.60 9.90 -6.69
C LEU A 224 35.35 9.10 -5.42
N ALA A 225 35.94 9.52 -4.31
CA ALA A 225 35.70 8.98 -3.00
C ALA A 225 34.73 9.91 -2.22
N ILE A 226 33.58 9.39 -1.83
CA ILE A 226 32.63 10.05 -0.93
C ILE A 226 32.68 9.31 0.40
N GLY A 227 33.13 9.95 1.44
CA GLY A 227 33.40 9.29 2.71
C GLY A 227 32.97 10.12 3.92
N THR A 228 33.00 9.46 5.07
CA THR A 228 32.73 10.05 6.39
C THR A 228 33.97 9.91 7.28
N ASN A 229 34.07 10.74 8.31
CA ASN A 229 35.07 10.55 9.35
C ASN A 229 34.62 9.48 10.36
N SER A 230 35.52 9.02 11.21
CA SER A 230 35.32 7.93 12.19
C SER A 230 34.19 8.16 13.23
N ASN A 231 33.69 9.37 13.36
CA ASN A 231 32.63 9.70 14.34
C ASN A 231 31.22 9.74 13.73
N THR A 232 31.08 9.29 12.50
CA THR A 232 29.82 9.36 11.74
C THR A 232 29.27 7.96 11.51
N ALA A 233 27.97 7.76 11.64
CA ALA A 233 27.33 6.45 11.53
C ALA A 233 27.38 5.84 10.11
N GLY A 234 28.07 6.48 9.17
CA GLY A 234 28.20 6.05 7.79
C GLY A 234 27.14 6.61 6.84
N ILE A 235 27.37 6.42 5.59
CA ILE A 235 26.51 6.88 4.48
C ILE A 235 26.15 5.73 3.56
N VAL A 236 25.12 5.91 2.75
CA VAL A 236 24.84 5.10 1.57
C VAL A 236 24.87 6.02 0.36
N VAL A 237 25.68 5.69 -0.63
CA VAL A 237 25.77 6.41 -1.89
C VAL A 237 25.28 5.53 -3.02
N SER A 238 24.35 6.04 -3.81
CA SER A 238 23.92 5.44 -5.08
C SER A 238 24.00 6.48 -6.18
N SER A 239 24.46 6.08 -7.36
CA SER A 239 24.52 6.97 -8.52
C SER A 239 24.08 6.24 -9.78
N SER A 240 23.28 6.90 -10.60
CA SER A 240 22.96 6.46 -11.96
C SER A 240 23.89 7.11 -13.01
N ASP A 241 24.91 7.83 -12.56
CA ASP A 241 25.83 8.54 -13.45
C ASP A 241 26.83 7.56 -14.10
N THR A 242 26.79 7.51 -15.43
CA THR A 242 27.68 6.63 -16.20
C THR A 242 29.14 7.07 -16.19
N ALA A 243 29.40 8.37 -15.96
CA ALA A 243 30.79 8.88 -15.84
C ALA A 243 31.42 8.44 -14.51
N LEU A 244 30.62 8.28 -13.45
CA LEU A 244 31.09 7.76 -12.16
C LEU A 244 31.20 6.23 -12.13
N GLY A 245 30.44 5.55 -13.00
CA GLY A 245 30.36 4.09 -13.00
C GLY A 245 29.74 3.53 -11.72
N SER A 246 30.13 2.30 -11.36
CA SER A 246 29.62 1.66 -10.14
C SER A 246 30.27 2.24 -8.88
N MET A 247 29.46 2.63 -7.89
CA MET A 247 29.95 3.06 -6.57
C MET A 247 30.20 1.85 -5.69
N THR A 248 31.45 1.61 -5.32
CA THR A 248 31.87 0.48 -4.46
C THR A 248 31.92 0.93 -3.01
N ALA A 249 31.17 0.25 -2.15
CA ALA A 249 31.15 0.51 -0.71
C ALA A 249 32.33 -0.11 -0.01
N THR A 250 33.05 0.67 0.80
CA THR A 250 34.06 0.18 1.73
C THR A 250 33.48 0.22 3.14
N PRO A 251 33.22 -0.92 3.78
CA PRO A 251 32.73 -0.96 5.14
C PRO A 251 33.73 -0.31 6.11
N GLY A 252 33.22 0.57 6.97
CA GLY A 252 34.05 1.14 8.05
C GLY A 252 34.20 0.17 9.20
N THR A 253 35.34 0.24 9.87
CA THR A 253 35.70 -0.63 11.00
C THR A 253 34.95 -0.27 12.30
N GLU A 254 34.40 0.93 12.43
CA GLU A 254 33.89 1.44 13.72
C GLU A 254 32.35 1.48 13.85
N VAL A 255 31.60 1.32 12.76
CA VAL A 255 30.13 1.36 12.81
C VAL A 255 29.54 0.09 12.22
N ALA A 256 29.85 -1.03 12.84
CA ALA A 256 29.50 -2.37 12.37
C ALA A 256 27.98 -2.62 12.18
N ASN A 257 27.11 -1.66 12.55
CA ASN A 257 25.65 -1.80 12.45
C ASN A 257 24.93 -0.48 12.11
N ALA A 258 25.58 0.44 11.40
CA ALA A 258 24.90 1.63 10.90
C ALA A 258 24.08 1.27 9.67
N TYR A 259 22.86 1.80 9.63
CA TYR A 259 21.95 1.65 8.52
C TYR A 259 21.42 3.02 8.10
N ALA A 260 21.23 3.23 6.81
CA ALA A 260 20.64 4.44 6.26
C ALA A 260 19.34 4.12 5.56
N TYR A 261 18.41 5.07 5.61
CA TYR A 261 17.18 5.03 4.84
C TYR A 261 17.46 5.42 3.39
N VAL A 262 17.09 4.54 2.46
CA VAL A 262 17.27 4.74 1.00
C VAL A 262 15.93 4.73 0.25
N GLY A 263 14.82 4.63 0.96
CA GLY A 263 13.47 4.85 0.42
C GLY A 263 13.23 6.32 0.10
N ASN A 264 11.98 6.66 -0.17
CA ASN A 264 11.55 8.04 -0.35
C ASN A 264 10.34 8.40 0.53
N SER A 265 10.06 9.70 0.66
CA SER A 265 8.96 10.24 1.50
C SER A 265 7.59 10.25 0.80
N SER A 266 7.45 9.55 -0.34
CA SER A 266 6.21 9.56 -1.11
C SER A 266 5.12 8.76 -0.41
N VAL A 267 3.96 9.36 -0.26
CA VAL A 267 2.75 8.73 0.26
C VAL A 267 1.83 8.42 -0.91
N ASN A 268 1.51 7.14 -1.09
CA ASN A 268 0.52 6.70 -2.06
C ASN A 268 -0.85 6.66 -1.38
N SER A 269 -1.92 6.88 -2.14
CA SER A 269 -3.29 6.80 -1.64
C SER A 269 -4.16 5.96 -2.55
N VAL A 270 -5.13 5.27 -1.96
CA VAL A 270 -6.12 4.46 -2.66
C VAL A 270 -7.50 4.97 -2.30
N GLN A 271 -8.38 5.03 -3.32
CA GLN A 271 -9.77 5.40 -3.12
C GLN A 271 -10.55 4.25 -2.47
N VAL A 272 -11.22 4.56 -1.36
CA VAL A 272 -12.00 3.62 -0.54
C VAL A 272 -13.46 4.03 -0.42
N GLY A 273 -13.85 5.08 -1.13
CA GLY A 273 -15.20 5.62 -1.21
C GLY A 273 -15.28 6.73 -2.24
N ASP A 274 -16.48 7.23 -2.56
CA ASP A 274 -16.69 8.24 -3.61
C ASP A 274 -15.90 9.53 -3.39
N SER A 275 -15.72 9.94 -2.14
CA SER A 275 -14.99 11.16 -1.75
C SER A 275 -13.90 10.86 -0.73
N MET A 276 -13.56 9.59 -0.51
CA MET A 276 -12.61 9.17 0.51
C MET A 276 -11.45 8.40 -0.09
N SER A 277 -10.24 8.90 0.17
CA SER A 277 -8.99 8.20 -0.11
C SER A 277 -8.16 8.07 1.17
N VAL A 278 -7.47 6.96 1.32
CA VAL A 278 -6.61 6.67 2.47
C VAL A 278 -5.19 6.40 1.99
N ALA A 279 -4.21 6.88 2.75
CA ALA A 279 -2.81 6.60 2.48
C ALA A 279 -2.53 5.10 2.60
N THR A 280 -1.82 4.54 1.63
CA THR A 280 -1.51 3.09 1.60
C THR A 280 -0.20 2.76 2.30
N ASN A 281 0.64 3.74 2.55
CA ASN A 281 1.96 3.56 3.15
C ASN A 281 2.30 4.72 4.09
N THR A 282 3.14 4.43 5.07
CA THR A 282 3.85 5.44 5.86
C THR A 282 5.33 5.30 5.53
N PRO A 283 5.96 6.32 4.92
CA PRO A 283 7.39 6.26 4.60
C PRO A 283 8.26 6.05 5.83
N GLY A 284 9.32 5.27 5.69
CA GLY A 284 10.21 4.91 6.80
C GLY A 284 11.00 6.07 7.38
N ASP A 285 11.23 7.12 6.59
CA ASP A 285 11.82 8.36 7.11
C ASP A 285 10.89 9.02 8.12
N GLN A 286 9.60 9.11 7.83
CA GLN A 286 8.60 9.65 8.76
C GLN A 286 8.40 8.74 9.98
N MET A 287 8.45 7.43 9.79
CA MET A 287 8.21 6.46 10.86
C MET A 287 9.40 6.35 11.82
N PHE A 288 10.65 6.35 11.30
CA PHE A 288 11.82 5.94 12.07
C PHE A 288 12.94 6.98 12.15
N THR A 289 12.91 8.06 11.32
CA THR A 289 14.03 9.01 11.26
C THR A 289 13.66 10.47 11.49
N ALA A 290 12.49 10.94 11.07
CA ALA A 290 12.16 12.38 11.04
C ALA A 290 12.09 13.07 12.40
N GLY A 291 11.48 12.46 13.41
CA GLY A 291 11.33 13.07 14.74
C GLY A 291 12.35 12.58 15.76
N ALA A 292 12.83 11.35 15.58
CA ALA A 292 13.88 10.76 16.40
C ALA A 292 14.53 9.64 15.59
N ASN A 293 15.81 9.77 15.29
CA ASN A 293 16.52 8.74 14.55
C ASN A 293 16.66 7.47 15.39
N VAL A 294 15.75 6.51 15.19
CA VAL A 294 15.67 5.25 15.93
C VAL A 294 16.97 4.46 15.81
N ILE A 295 17.46 4.30 14.57
CA ILE A 295 18.66 3.53 14.26
C ILE A 295 19.89 4.23 14.85
N GLY A 296 20.00 5.54 14.64
CA GLY A 296 21.09 6.33 15.18
C GLY A 296 21.10 6.37 16.71
N SER A 297 19.94 6.40 17.39
CA SER A 297 19.86 6.36 18.85
C SER A 297 20.34 5.04 19.43
N LEU A 298 19.98 3.92 18.81
CA LEU A 298 20.46 2.59 19.21
C LEU A 298 21.95 2.41 18.92
N SER A 299 22.44 2.87 17.78
CA SER A 299 23.88 2.84 17.46
C SER A 299 24.70 3.64 18.47
N ARG A 300 24.20 4.82 18.91
CA ARG A 300 24.81 5.61 19.98
C ARG A 300 24.81 4.86 21.32
N LEU A 301 23.72 4.15 21.64
CA LEU A 301 23.64 3.36 22.85
C LEU A 301 24.65 2.20 22.82
N VAL A 302 24.78 1.49 21.69
CA VAL A 302 25.79 0.44 21.50
C VAL A 302 27.19 1.00 21.73
N SER A 303 27.55 2.10 21.07
CA SER A 303 28.85 2.74 21.19
C SER A 303 29.13 3.22 22.64
N ALA A 304 28.13 3.80 23.28
CA ALA A 304 28.25 4.25 24.68
C ALA A 304 28.44 3.07 25.64
N LEU A 305 27.80 1.93 25.40
CA LEU A 305 27.98 0.71 26.22
C LEU A 305 29.35 0.07 25.99
N GLN A 306 29.92 0.16 24.78
CA GLN A 306 31.25 -0.40 24.47
C GLN A 306 32.40 0.38 25.10
N SER A 307 32.34 1.72 25.12
CA SER A 307 33.48 2.57 25.47
C SER A 307 33.12 3.78 26.32
N GLY A 308 31.83 4.00 26.62
CA GLY A 308 31.35 5.20 27.28
C GLY A 308 31.32 5.12 28.80
N THR A 309 31.21 6.29 29.41
CA THR A 309 30.91 6.47 30.85
C THR A 309 29.43 6.17 31.12
N SER A 310 29.10 5.92 32.40
CA SER A 310 27.70 5.75 32.86
C SER A 310 26.79 6.92 32.47
N SER A 311 27.32 8.16 32.54
CA SER A 311 26.59 9.36 32.11
C SER A 311 26.29 9.35 30.59
N GLN A 312 27.25 8.95 29.75
CA GLN A 312 27.07 8.83 28.29
C GLN A 312 26.09 7.73 27.92
N ILE A 313 26.10 6.61 28.66
CA ILE A 313 25.13 5.52 28.49
C ILE A 313 23.72 6.03 28.87
N GLY A 314 23.58 6.75 29.97
CA GLY A 314 22.31 7.36 30.37
C GLY A 314 21.78 8.35 29.35
N ALA A 315 22.66 9.23 28.82
CA ALA A 315 22.29 10.16 27.76
C ALA A 315 21.84 9.42 26.46
N ALA A 316 22.59 8.38 26.06
CA ALA A 316 22.21 7.56 24.89
C ALA A 316 20.88 6.83 25.11
N THR A 317 20.62 6.32 26.30
CA THR A 317 19.34 5.69 26.67
C THR A 317 18.18 6.69 26.59
N SER A 318 18.39 7.96 26.95
CA SER A 318 17.36 9.00 26.78
C SER A 318 17.00 9.24 25.31
N TYR A 319 17.97 9.20 24.39
CA TYR A 319 17.66 9.27 22.94
C TYR A 319 16.83 8.08 22.48
N VAL A 320 17.10 6.86 22.98
CA VAL A 320 16.28 5.68 22.67
C VAL A 320 14.86 5.83 23.23
N SER A 321 14.71 6.43 24.41
CA SER A 321 13.40 6.72 25.01
C SER A 321 12.60 7.72 24.15
N LEU A 322 13.25 8.79 23.67
CA LEU A 322 12.62 9.74 22.74
C LEU A 322 12.20 9.04 21.44
N ALA A 323 13.05 8.16 20.91
CA ALA A 323 12.74 7.37 19.73
C ALA A 323 11.53 6.43 19.96
N SER A 324 11.45 5.77 21.12
CA SER A 324 10.31 4.92 21.49
C SER A 324 9.00 5.72 21.56
N THR A 325 9.04 6.89 22.21
CA THR A 325 7.88 7.80 22.28
C THR A 325 7.43 8.27 20.91
N TYR A 326 8.37 8.65 20.05
CA TYR A 326 8.08 9.10 18.69
C TYR A 326 7.42 7.99 17.86
N VAL A 327 8.02 6.78 17.82
CA VAL A 327 7.48 5.65 17.06
C VAL A 327 6.10 5.23 17.58
N SER A 328 5.89 5.29 18.91
CA SER A 328 4.58 5.02 19.52
C SER A 328 3.52 6.03 19.06
N GLY A 329 3.90 7.31 18.89
CA GLY A 329 3.04 8.35 18.34
C GLY A 329 2.70 8.09 16.86
N GLN A 330 3.69 7.68 16.06
CA GLN A 330 3.46 7.30 14.66
C GLN A 330 2.58 6.06 14.54
N ARG A 331 2.76 5.07 15.42
CA ARG A 331 1.90 3.90 15.50
C ARG A 331 0.46 4.28 15.80
N ALA A 332 0.21 5.19 16.75
CA ALA A 332 -1.15 5.65 17.04
C ALA A 332 -1.82 6.30 15.81
N SER A 333 -1.05 6.98 14.95
CA SER A 333 -1.56 7.50 13.67
C SER A 333 -1.95 6.36 12.71
N LEU A 334 -1.16 5.28 12.65
CA LEU A 334 -1.47 4.09 11.86
C LEU A 334 -2.73 3.38 12.39
N ASP A 335 -2.86 3.24 13.72
CA ASP A 335 -4.04 2.67 14.37
C ASP A 335 -5.31 3.47 14.06
N ASN A 336 -5.22 4.81 14.02
CA ASN A 336 -6.34 5.67 13.60
C ASN A 336 -6.76 5.39 12.14
N SER A 337 -5.78 5.21 11.25
CA SER A 337 -6.07 4.87 9.84
C SER A 337 -6.71 3.48 9.71
N ILE A 338 -6.26 2.49 10.49
CA ILE A 338 -6.87 1.15 10.56
C ILE A 338 -8.31 1.24 11.09
N SER A 339 -8.55 2.03 12.13
CA SER A 339 -9.89 2.24 12.69
C SER A 339 -10.83 2.90 11.68
N GLN A 340 -10.34 3.88 10.92
CA GLN A 340 -11.08 4.54 9.86
C GLN A 340 -11.45 3.55 8.73
N LEU A 341 -10.52 2.68 8.34
CA LEU A 341 -10.77 1.64 7.33
C LEU A 341 -11.79 0.61 7.81
N ASN A 342 -11.74 0.17 9.08
CA ASN A 342 -12.75 -0.72 9.65
C ASN A 342 -14.15 -0.09 9.65
N SER A 343 -14.23 1.22 9.93
CA SER A 343 -15.50 1.95 9.87
C SER A 343 -16.01 2.04 8.43
N GLN A 344 -15.12 2.26 7.47
CA GLN A 344 -15.46 2.29 6.05
C GLN A 344 -15.89 0.92 5.52
N ASP A 345 -15.25 -0.16 5.94
CA ASP A 345 -15.66 -1.54 5.60
C ASP A 345 -17.08 -1.84 6.06
N SER A 346 -17.40 -1.45 7.31
CA SER A 346 -18.73 -1.59 7.88
C SER A 346 -19.78 -0.77 7.12
N PHE A 347 -19.42 0.46 6.71
CA PHE A 347 -20.28 1.32 5.90
C PHE A 347 -20.56 0.69 4.53
N LEU A 348 -19.51 0.26 3.81
CA LEU A 348 -19.63 -0.38 2.49
C LEU A 348 -20.46 -1.67 2.54
N SER A 349 -20.31 -2.47 3.60
CA SER A 349 -21.11 -3.67 3.84
C SER A 349 -22.60 -3.33 3.98
N THR A 350 -22.93 -2.27 4.72
CA THR A 350 -24.30 -1.78 4.89
C THR A 350 -24.86 -1.23 3.59
N GLU A 351 -24.07 -0.47 2.83
CA GLU A 351 -24.44 0.07 1.53
C GLU A 351 -24.72 -1.06 0.52
N LYS A 352 -23.87 -2.09 0.49
CA LYS A 352 -24.08 -3.27 -0.33
C LYS A 352 -25.39 -3.99 -0.02
N LEU A 353 -25.69 -4.16 1.28
CA LEU A 353 -26.97 -4.76 1.70
C LEU A 353 -28.16 -3.90 1.25
N THR A 354 -28.05 -2.58 1.36
CA THR A 354 -29.10 -1.64 0.92
C THR A 354 -29.30 -1.76 -0.59
N LEU A 355 -28.23 -1.76 -1.38
CA LEU A 355 -28.30 -1.94 -2.84
C LEU A 355 -28.90 -3.29 -3.23
N THR A 356 -28.52 -4.37 -2.54
CA THR A 356 -29.09 -5.71 -2.78
C THR A 356 -30.58 -5.75 -2.47
N THR A 357 -31.01 -5.11 -1.38
CA THR A 357 -32.43 -4.99 -1.01
C THR A 357 -33.19 -4.18 -2.05
N GLN A 358 -32.61 -3.06 -2.51
CA GLN A 358 -33.18 -2.23 -3.58
C GLN A 358 -33.30 -3.02 -4.90
N GLN A 359 -32.27 -3.75 -5.29
CA GLN A 359 -32.27 -4.61 -6.47
C GLN A 359 -33.38 -5.66 -6.40
N THR A 360 -33.50 -6.33 -5.24
CA THR A 360 -34.56 -7.31 -5.00
C THR A 360 -35.94 -6.67 -5.07
N SER A 361 -36.13 -5.47 -4.55
CA SER A 361 -37.42 -4.76 -4.60
C SER A 361 -37.78 -4.29 -6.00
N LEU A 362 -36.79 -3.96 -6.86
CA LEU A 362 -37.00 -3.52 -8.23
C LEU A 362 -37.45 -4.66 -9.14
N VAL A 363 -36.80 -5.81 -9.02
CA VAL A 363 -36.99 -6.92 -9.98
C VAL A 363 -37.48 -8.21 -9.36
N GLY A 364 -37.44 -8.35 -8.04
CA GLY A 364 -37.89 -9.56 -7.34
C GLY A 364 -39.39 -9.74 -7.40
N ILE A 365 -39.85 -10.98 -7.26
CA ILE A 365 -41.26 -11.34 -7.24
C ILE A 365 -41.64 -11.96 -5.89
N ASN A 366 -42.89 -11.71 -5.46
CA ASN A 366 -43.45 -12.49 -4.37
C ASN A 366 -43.86 -13.86 -4.89
N LEU A 367 -43.13 -14.91 -4.46
CA LEU A 367 -43.32 -16.27 -4.96
C LEU A 367 -44.73 -16.82 -4.78
N ALA A 368 -45.45 -16.45 -3.71
CA ALA A 368 -46.84 -16.84 -3.49
C ALA A 368 -47.78 -16.20 -4.54
N VAL A 369 -47.55 -14.93 -4.87
CA VAL A 369 -48.28 -14.24 -5.95
C VAL A 369 -47.94 -14.82 -7.31
N ALA A 370 -46.65 -15.14 -7.55
CA ALA A 370 -46.22 -15.74 -8.80
C ALA A 370 -46.82 -17.15 -9.02
N ALA A 371 -46.87 -17.98 -7.98
CA ALA A 371 -47.50 -19.29 -8.04
C ALA A 371 -49.02 -19.19 -8.30
N THR A 372 -49.71 -18.21 -7.69
CA THR A 372 -51.13 -17.96 -7.95
C THR A 372 -51.32 -17.52 -9.41
N ASN A 373 -50.47 -16.63 -9.91
CA ASN A 373 -50.54 -16.16 -11.30
C ASN A 373 -50.27 -17.30 -12.29
N LEU A 374 -49.33 -18.20 -11.99
CA LEU A 374 -49.05 -19.38 -12.79
C LEU A 374 -50.26 -20.30 -12.86
N SER A 375 -50.89 -20.64 -11.73
CA SER A 375 -52.10 -21.48 -11.69
C SER A 375 -53.24 -20.84 -12.48
N GLN A 376 -53.40 -19.51 -12.37
CA GLN A 376 -54.40 -18.76 -13.14
C GLN A 376 -54.11 -18.80 -14.65
N ALA A 377 -52.83 -18.65 -15.02
CA ALA A 377 -52.40 -18.73 -16.44
C ALA A 377 -52.59 -20.13 -17.04
N GLU A 378 -52.31 -21.20 -16.27
CA GLU A 378 -52.54 -22.60 -16.64
C GLU A 378 -54.05 -22.84 -16.86
N LEU A 379 -54.89 -22.41 -15.93
CA LEU A 379 -56.33 -22.55 -16.03
C LEU A 379 -56.88 -21.78 -17.25
N THR A 380 -56.44 -20.52 -17.46
CA THR A 380 -56.81 -19.69 -18.60
C THR A 380 -56.39 -20.33 -19.94
N ASN A 381 -55.12 -20.82 -19.99
CA ASN A 381 -54.64 -21.50 -21.20
C ASN A 381 -55.45 -22.77 -21.51
N SER A 382 -55.78 -23.58 -20.51
CA SER A 382 -56.63 -24.76 -20.66
C SER A 382 -58.07 -24.41 -21.15
N ALA A 383 -58.63 -23.35 -20.59
CA ALA A 383 -59.97 -22.86 -20.99
C ALA A 383 -59.98 -22.33 -22.45
N VAL A 384 -58.96 -21.56 -22.85
CA VAL A 384 -58.82 -21.04 -24.21
C VAL A 384 -58.64 -22.17 -25.23
N LEU A 385 -57.80 -23.19 -24.90
CA LEU A 385 -57.65 -24.36 -25.73
C LEU A 385 -58.96 -25.15 -25.90
N ALA A 386 -59.73 -25.33 -24.80
CA ALA A 386 -61.00 -25.99 -24.83
C ALA A 386 -62.07 -25.20 -25.66
N ALA A 387 -62.04 -23.88 -25.57
CA ALA A 387 -62.88 -22.99 -26.38
C ALA A 387 -62.53 -23.05 -27.88
N ALA A 388 -61.23 -22.98 -28.20
CA ALA A 388 -60.71 -23.07 -29.57
C ALA A 388 -61.07 -24.42 -30.23
N ALA A 389 -60.94 -25.52 -29.47
CA ALA A 389 -61.34 -26.85 -29.92
C ALA A 389 -62.82 -26.99 -30.27
N LYS A 390 -63.70 -26.14 -29.70
CA LYS A 390 -65.13 -26.12 -30.03
C LYS A 390 -65.43 -25.21 -31.24
N VAL A 391 -64.65 -24.16 -31.44
CA VAL A 391 -64.89 -23.17 -32.50
C VAL A 391 -64.33 -23.67 -33.87
N LEU A 392 -63.12 -24.28 -33.86
CA LEU A 392 -62.44 -24.75 -35.07
C LEU A 392 -63.23 -25.83 -35.86
N PRO A 393 -63.87 -26.86 -35.27
CA PRO A 393 -64.64 -27.84 -36.00
C PRO A 393 -65.96 -27.28 -36.60
N GLN A 394 -66.60 -26.27 -35.97
CA GLN A 394 -67.81 -25.66 -36.48
C GLN A 394 -67.58 -24.83 -37.74
N THR A 395 -66.42 -24.18 -37.84
CA THR A 395 -66.05 -23.41 -39.05
C THR A 395 -65.70 -24.32 -40.25
N LEU A 396 -65.07 -25.48 -39.96
CA LEU A 396 -64.82 -26.48 -41.05
C LEU A 396 -66.11 -27.12 -41.56
N LEU A 397 -67.09 -27.39 -40.70
CA LEU A 397 -68.42 -27.95 -41.15
C LEU A 397 -69.23 -26.93 -41.88
N ASP A 398 -69.14 -25.62 -41.56
CA ASP A 398 -69.84 -24.54 -42.28
C ASP A 398 -69.23 -24.21 -43.64
N TYR A 399 -67.97 -24.58 -43.92
CA TYR A 399 -67.29 -24.40 -45.19
C TYR A 399 -67.53 -25.55 -46.12
N LEU A 400 -67.98 -26.72 -45.66
CA LEU A 400 -68.26 -27.93 -46.42
C LEU A 400 -69.76 -28.09 -46.72
N LYS A 401 -70.64 -27.14 -46.37
CA LYS A 401 -72.03 -27.00 -46.81
C LYS A 401 -72.15 -25.90 -47.81
#